data_64662783a369b39e95869a5c4c09a6df
#
_entry.id   64662783a369b39e95869a5c4c09a6df
#
_cell.length_a   1.000
_cell.length_b   1.000
_cell.length_c   1.000
_cell.angle_alpha   90.00
_cell.angle_beta   90.00
_cell.angle_gamma   90.00
#
_symmetry.space_group_name_H-M   'P 1'
#
loop_
_entity.id
_entity.type
_entity.pdbx_description
1 polymer ?
#
loop_
_entity_poly.entity_id
_entity_poly.type
_entity_poly.pdbx_seq_one_letter_code
_entity_poly.pdbx_strand_id
1 'polypeptide(L)'
;MHLQRSCTIAFPFKGGGKRLPICPPSTPVLNPPQMSKPRSTFLAVAEERGYIHQLTDRDALDARLREGPITAYIGFDCTADSLHVGSLLQIMLLRLWQKTGNKPIVLMGGGTTKVGDPSGKDESRKLLTEAEIAANMAGIRRVFDRFLHFGPGPSDAVMVNNADWLDQLNYIAFLRDFGRHFSVNRMLGFDSVRLRLEREQPLSFLEFNYMVLQAYDFLELARRHDCAVQMGGSDQWGNIVSGVELGRRIEERALYGLTSPLITTASGAKMGKTAQGAVWLNEERLSAYDYWQFWRNTEDADVGRFLRLFTELPMTEIERLETLEGSAINDAKIVLANEATALAHGKAAAEAAAETARRVFTEGGIGEELPVTETSRALLEKGHPVVNYFHAAGLAASLSEARRLVRGGGARVNDKPVSDEKSLLGLGDLNDEGVIKLSAGRKRHALIRPV
;
A
#
# COMPACT_ATOMS: atom_id res chain seq x y z
N MET A 1 -20.18 -33.07 24.78
CA MET A 1 -19.57 -34.09 25.64
C MET A 1 -18.09 -33.77 25.78
N HIS A 2 -17.70 -32.97 26.78
CA HIS A 2 -16.31 -32.81 27.17
C HIS A 2 -16.25 -32.76 28.70
N LEU A 3 -15.55 -33.73 29.24
CA LEU A 3 -15.33 -33.96 30.68
C LEU A 3 -14.28 -32.95 31.19
N GLN A 4 -14.68 -32.13 32.14
CA GLN A 4 -13.76 -31.43 33.03
C GLN A 4 -13.27 -32.43 34.11
N ARG A 5 -11.98 -32.62 34.22
CA ARG A 5 -11.36 -33.34 35.32
C ARG A 5 -11.00 -32.36 36.44
N SER A 6 -11.69 -32.44 37.53
CA SER A 6 -11.36 -31.79 38.81
C SER A 6 -10.28 -32.62 39.50
N CYS A 7 -9.15 -32.01 39.86
CA CYS A 7 -8.18 -32.56 40.80
C CYS A 7 -8.58 -32.14 42.22
N THR A 8 -9.05 -33.08 43.02
CA THR A 8 -9.31 -32.91 44.45
C THR A 8 -8.14 -33.52 45.24
N ILE A 9 -7.41 -32.68 45.97
CA ILE A 9 -6.44 -33.15 46.99
C ILE A 9 -7.16 -33.07 48.33
N ALA A 10 -7.38 -34.23 48.95
CA ALA A 10 -7.97 -34.36 50.25
C ALA A 10 -6.88 -34.46 51.32
N PHE A 11 -6.92 -33.59 52.32
CA PHE A 11 -6.24 -33.76 53.60
C PHE A 11 -7.28 -34.05 54.72
N PRO A 12 -7.03 -34.98 55.61
CA PRO A 12 -7.97 -35.29 56.69
C PRO A 12 -7.75 -34.37 57.90
N PHE A 13 -8.79 -33.61 58.28
CA PHE A 13 -8.84 -32.94 59.56
C PHE A 13 -10.11 -33.40 60.33
N LYS A 14 -9.91 -34.01 61.55
CA LYS A 14 -10.94 -34.29 62.46
C LYS A 14 -11.31 -33.03 63.30
N GLY A 15 -12.57 -32.69 63.34
CA GLY A 15 -13.08 -31.62 64.21
C GLY A 15 -14.42 -31.08 63.73
N GLY A 16 -15.51 -31.44 64.39
CA GLY A 16 -16.88 -31.02 64.06
C GLY A 16 -17.14 -29.55 64.38
N GLY A 17 -17.48 -28.82 63.35
CA GLY A 17 -17.97 -27.44 63.43
C GLY A 17 -18.78 -27.13 62.17
N LYS A 18 -20.05 -26.68 62.38
CA LYS A 18 -20.92 -26.27 61.26
C LYS A 18 -20.27 -25.17 60.44
N ARG A 19 -19.96 -25.44 59.17
CA ARG A 19 -19.47 -24.42 58.19
C ARG A 19 -20.67 -23.70 57.61
N LEU A 20 -20.68 -22.39 57.76
CA LEU A 20 -21.49 -21.49 56.95
C LEU A 20 -20.86 -21.42 55.52
N PRO A 21 -21.65 -21.34 54.45
CA PRO A 21 -21.10 -21.20 53.10
C PRO A 21 -20.49 -19.80 52.94
N ILE A 22 -19.17 -19.74 52.76
CA ILE A 22 -18.47 -18.52 52.37
C ILE A 22 -18.70 -18.36 50.88
N CYS A 23 -19.57 -17.42 50.48
CA CYS A 23 -19.60 -16.92 49.08
C CYS A 23 -18.25 -16.27 48.78
N PRO A 24 -17.55 -16.65 47.69
CA PRO A 24 -16.38 -15.91 47.26
C PRO A 24 -16.81 -14.48 46.89
N PRO A 25 -16.01 -13.46 47.21
CA PRO A 25 -16.30 -12.10 46.79
C PRO A 25 -16.34 -12.06 45.27
N SER A 26 -17.45 -11.55 44.72
CA SER A 26 -17.57 -11.26 43.28
C SER A 26 -16.48 -10.25 42.91
N THR A 27 -15.47 -10.72 42.18
CA THR A 27 -14.48 -9.85 41.53
C THR A 27 -15.25 -8.89 40.61
N PRO A 28 -15.11 -7.57 40.76
CA PRO A 28 -15.75 -6.65 39.85
C PRO A 28 -15.19 -6.93 38.47
N VAL A 29 -16.06 -7.22 37.50
CA VAL A 29 -15.73 -7.26 36.09
C VAL A 29 -15.34 -5.82 35.72
N LEU A 30 -14.05 -5.53 35.66
CA LEU A 30 -13.54 -4.29 35.07
C LEU A 30 -13.96 -4.28 33.60
N ASN A 31 -14.97 -3.50 33.30
CA ASN A 31 -15.27 -3.16 31.90
C ASN A 31 -13.98 -2.62 31.26
N PRO A 32 -13.62 -3.07 30.06
CA PRO A 32 -12.49 -2.47 29.36
C PRO A 32 -12.72 -0.95 29.30
N PRO A 33 -11.67 -0.12 29.49
CA PRO A 33 -11.81 1.31 29.47
C PRO A 33 -12.49 1.71 28.16
N GLN A 34 -13.64 2.39 28.23
CA GLN A 34 -14.27 2.98 27.09
C GLN A 34 -13.30 4.03 26.54
N MET A 35 -12.69 3.74 25.39
CA MET A 35 -11.83 4.69 24.72
C MET A 35 -12.64 5.95 24.41
N SER A 36 -12.23 7.08 24.97
CA SER A 36 -12.84 8.36 24.69
C SER A 36 -12.78 8.67 23.20
N LYS A 37 -13.81 9.30 22.62
CA LYS A 37 -13.75 9.75 21.21
C LYS A 37 -12.58 10.73 21.06
N PRO A 38 -11.78 10.65 19.96
CA PRO A 38 -10.71 11.59 19.71
C PRO A 38 -11.30 13.01 19.55
N ARG A 39 -10.57 14.01 20.02
CA ARG A 39 -10.93 15.43 19.90
C ARG A 39 -10.10 16.15 18.82
N SER A 40 -8.92 15.61 18.46
CA SER A 40 -8.13 16.12 17.33
C SER A 40 -8.75 15.69 16.00
N THR A 41 -8.74 16.60 15.03
CA THR A 41 -9.30 16.35 13.69
C THR A 41 -8.64 15.16 13.00
N PHE A 42 -7.32 15.04 13.11
CA PHE A 42 -6.59 13.93 12.51
C PHE A 42 -7.06 12.57 13.01
N LEU A 43 -7.03 12.36 14.34
CA LEU A 43 -7.42 11.06 14.90
C LEU A 43 -8.89 10.74 14.65
N ALA A 44 -9.78 11.75 14.72
CA ALA A 44 -11.20 11.56 14.44
C ALA A 44 -11.42 11.00 13.02
N VAL A 45 -10.83 11.65 12.01
CA VAL A 45 -10.96 11.23 10.61
C VAL A 45 -10.23 9.92 10.35
N ALA A 46 -9.04 9.73 10.94
CA ALA A 46 -8.25 8.52 10.73
C ALA A 46 -8.93 7.28 11.31
N GLU A 47 -9.59 7.39 12.48
CA GLU A 47 -10.38 6.30 13.07
C GLU A 47 -11.65 6.04 12.24
N GLU A 48 -12.41 7.07 11.89
CA GLU A 48 -13.65 6.96 11.12
C GLU A 48 -13.44 6.28 9.77
N ARG A 49 -12.32 6.60 9.09
CA ARG A 49 -11.97 6.00 7.79
C ARG A 49 -11.27 4.65 7.89
N GLY A 50 -10.84 4.22 9.09
CA GLY A 50 -10.16 2.94 9.29
C GLY A 50 -8.67 2.96 8.96
N TYR A 51 -8.00 4.10 9.06
CA TYR A 51 -6.55 4.22 8.87
C TYR A 51 -5.74 3.65 10.03
N ILE A 52 -6.31 3.55 11.24
CA ILE A 52 -5.56 3.18 12.43
C ILE A 52 -5.70 1.68 12.72
N HIS A 53 -4.55 0.98 12.78
CA HIS A 53 -4.45 -0.41 13.24
C HIS A 53 -3.90 -0.49 14.66
N GLN A 54 -2.77 0.17 14.94
CA GLN A 54 -2.14 0.24 16.26
C GLN A 54 -1.61 1.64 16.52
N LEU A 55 -1.60 2.03 17.79
CA LEU A 55 -1.07 3.29 18.27
C LEU A 55 -0.37 3.07 19.61
N THR A 56 0.79 3.67 19.84
CA THR A 56 1.56 3.47 21.09
C THR A 56 0.89 4.10 22.29
N ASP A 57 0.36 5.32 22.15
CA ASP A 57 -0.36 6.06 23.19
C ASP A 57 -1.36 7.01 22.54
N ARG A 58 -2.61 6.57 22.45
CA ARG A 58 -3.68 7.30 21.78
C ARG A 58 -4.04 8.61 22.46
N ASP A 59 -4.18 8.57 23.77
CA ASP A 59 -4.69 9.73 24.53
C ASP A 59 -3.62 10.82 24.62
N ALA A 60 -2.34 10.45 24.79
CA ALA A 60 -1.23 11.38 24.77
C ALA A 60 -1.04 12.01 23.38
N LEU A 61 -1.15 11.22 22.30
CA LEU A 61 -1.08 11.77 20.94
C LEU A 61 -2.26 12.70 20.65
N ASP A 62 -3.49 12.34 21.05
CA ASP A 62 -4.66 13.20 20.88
C ASP A 62 -4.50 14.53 21.63
N ALA A 63 -3.99 14.50 22.87
CA ALA A 63 -3.67 15.69 23.64
C ALA A 63 -2.64 16.55 22.93
N ARG A 64 -1.55 15.95 22.43
CA ARG A 64 -0.48 16.66 21.74
C ARG A 64 -0.94 17.31 20.43
N LEU A 65 -1.78 16.61 19.65
CA LEU A 65 -2.37 17.13 18.42
C LEU A 65 -3.31 18.34 18.65
N ARG A 66 -3.90 18.47 19.82
CA ARG A 66 -4.75 19.61 20.19
C ARG A 66 -3.96 20.86 20.62
N GLU A 67 -2.71 20.68 21.00
CA GLU A 67 -1.84 21.81 21.37
C GLU A 67 -1.33 22.56 20.14
N GLY A 68 -1.32 21.95 18.96
CA GLY A 68 -0.92 22.58 17.71
C GLY A 68 -0.34 21.58 16.71
N PRO A 69 0.06 22.05 15.53
CA PRO A 69 0.67 21.21 14.50
C PRO A 69 1.89 20.47 15.00
N ILE A 70 2.00 19.19 14.63
CA ILE A 70 3.18 18.37 14.92
C ILE A 70 3.69 17.72 13.63
N THR A 71 4.94 17.25 13.69
CA THR A 71 5.60 16.61 12.55
C THR A 71 5.49 15.10 12.65
N ALA A 72 5.10 14.43 11.54
CA ALA A 72 5.14 12.98 11.41
C ALA A 72 5.89 12.57 10.14
N TYR A 73 6.40 11.33 10.12
CA TYR A 73 7.05 10.79 8.94
C TYR A 73 6.60 9.38 8.58
N ILE A 74 6.78 9.04 7.30
CA ILE A 74 6.80 7.67 6.80
C ILE A 74 8.04 7.50 5.94
N GLY A 75 8.74 6.37 6.10
CA GLY A 75 9.90 5.99 5.29
C GLY A 75 9.50 5.17 4.07
N PHE A 76 10.22 5.41 2.96
CA PHE A 76 10.03 4.70 1.69
C PHE A 76 11.38 4.30 1.12
N ASP A 77 11.66 3.00 1.08
CA ASP A 77 12.84 2.46 0.42
C ASP A 77 12.76 2.63 -1.10
N CYS A 78 13.87 3.04 -1.70
CA CYS A 78 13.99 3.40 -3.11
C CYS A 78 14.29 2.18 -4.00
N THR A 79 13.47 1.13 -3.89
CA THR A 79 13.67 -0.16 -4.58
C THR A 79 13.15 -0.19 -6.02
N ALA A 80 12.41 0.83 -6.45
CA ALA A 80 11.94 1.05 -7.82
C ALA A 80 11.76 2.54 -8.06
N ASP A 81 11.68 2.96 -9.32
CA ASP A 81 11.49 4.35 -9.74
C ASP A 81 10.04 4.86 -9.63
N SER A 82 9.17 4.07 -9.03
CA SER A 82 7.77 4.43 -8.70
C SER A 82 7.32 3.68 -7.45
N LEU A 83 6.23 4.16 -6.86
CA LEU A 83 5.45 3.45 -5.86
C LEU A 83 4.23 2.79 -6.51
N HIS A 84 3.69 1.76 -5.88
CA HIS A 84 2.50 1.06 -6.36
C HIS A 84 1.33 1.23 -5.37
N VAL A 85 0.14 0.81 -5.76
CA VAL A 85 -1.09 0.94 -4.95
C VAL A 85 -0.94 0.32 -3.54
N GLY A 86 -0.05 -0.66 -3.36
CA GLY A 86 0.27 -1.19 -2.02
C GLY A 86 0.86 -0.16 -1.06
N SER A 87 1.50 0.90 -1.58
CA SER A 87 2.03 2.02 -0.78
C SER A 87 1.04 3.18 -0.67
N LEU A 88 -0.07 3.14 -1.43
CA LEU A 88 -1.00 4.28 -1.52
C LEU A 88 -1.65 4.61 -0.18
N LEU A 89 -1.93 3.60 0.66
CA LEU A 89 -2.49 3.83 1.99
C LEU A 89 -1.57 4.71 2.86
N GLN A 90 -0.26 4.48 2.79
CA GLN A 90 0.74 5.26 3.51
C GLN A 90 0.82 6.71 2.98
N ILE A 91 0.69 6.86 1.66
CA ILE A 91 0.65 8.19 1.00
C ILE A 91 -0.61 8.95 1.43
N MET A 92 -1.78 8.29 1.43
CA MET A 92 -3.04 8.88 1.87
C MET A 92 -3.02 9.25 3.35
N LEU A 93 -2.34 8.49 4.19
CA LEU A 93 -2.16 8.80 5.61
C LEU A 93 -1.31 10.08 5.81
N LEU A 94 -0.21 10.24 5.05
CA LEU A 94 0.57 11.50 5.04
C LEU A 94 -0.25 12.68 4.49
N ARG A 95 -1.06 12.44 3.46
CA ARG A 95 -1.96 13.45 2.90
C ARG A 95 -3.03 13.88 3.91
N LEU A 96 -3.64 12.94 4.64
CA LEU A 96 -4.57 13.25 5.73
C LEU A 96 -3.88 14.05 6.84
N TRP A 97 -2.64 13.67 7.19
CA TRP A 97 -1.83 14.40 8.16
C TRP A 97 -1.65 15.86 7.76
N GLN A 98 -1.27 16.10 6.50
CA GLN A 98 -1.12 17.45 5.95
C GLN A 98 -2.45 18.23 5.93
N LYS A 99 -3.54 17.62 5.45
CA LYS A 99 -4.86 18.26 5.35
C LYS A 99 -5.45 18.64 6.69
N THR A 100 -5.04 17.98 7.76
CA THR A 100 -5.43 18.33 9.14
C THR A 100 -4.49 19.36 9.80
N GLY A 101 -3.63 20.01 8.99
CA GLY A 101 -2.77 21.11 9.42
C GLY A 101 -1.44 20.69 10.02
N ASN A 102 -1.09 19.41 9.99
CA ASN A 102 0.16 18.90 10.52
C ASN A 102 1.23 18.81 9.43
N LYS A 103 2.50 18.69 9.84
CA LYS A 103 3.66 18.65 8.93
C LYS A 103 4.07 17.22 8.59
N PRO A 104 3.91 16.75 7.32
CA PRO A 104 4.42 15.45 6.91
C PRO A 104 5.88 15.51 6.45
N ILE A 105 6.66 14.50 6.82
CA ILE A 105 7.98 14.22 6.24
C ILE A 105 7.88 12.92 5.42
N VAL A 106 8.33 13.00 4.18
CA VAL A 106 8.62 11.83 3.36
C VAL A 106 10.09 11.50 3.55
N LEU A 107 10.39 10.40 4.25
CA LEU A 107 11.75 9.93 4.41
C LEU A 107 12.11 8.98 3.27
N MET A 108 13.05 9.41 2.43
CA MET A 108 13.61 8.56 1.38
C MET A 108 14.69 7.66 1.97
N GLY A 109 14.52 6.36 1.79
CA GLY A 109 15.43 5.34 2.31
C GLY A 109 16.69 5.18 1.47
N GLY A 110 17.41 6.27 1.12
CA GLY A 110 18.63 6.17 0.32
C GLY A 110 19.73 5.33 0.99
N GLY A 111 19.87 5.44 2.32
CA GLY A 111 20.77 4.61 3.12
C GLY A 111 20.18 3.22 3.38
N THR A 112 18.94 3.14 3.84
CA THR A 112 18.29 1.86 4.20
C THR A 112 18.03 0.96 2.99
N THR A 113 17.85 1.50 1.78
CA THR A 113 17.75 0.71 0.54
C THR A 113 19.01 -0.14 0.28
N LYS A 114 20.18 0.34 0.72
CA LYS A 114 21.45 -0.41 0.63
C LYS A 114 21.48 -1.64 1.55
N VAL A 115 20.59 -1.68 2.55
CA VAL A 115 20.49 -2.75 3.57
C VAL A 115 19.35 -3.71 3.24
N GLY A 116 18.16 -3.20 3.04
CA GLY A 116 16.94 -3.95 2.71
C GLY A 116 16.10 -4.35 3.93
N ASP A 117 14.85 -3.87 3.95
CA ASP A 117 13.87 -4.20 4.99
C ASP A 117 13.43 -5.68 4.88
N PRO A 118 13.57 -6.50 5.93
CA PRO A 118 13.10 -7.88 5.96
C PRO A 118 11.58 -7.99 6.08
N SER A 119 10.87 -6.92 6.46
CA SER A 119 9.43 -6.96 6.74
C SER A 119 8.60 -7.35 5.51
N GLY A 120 7.72 -8.34 5.69
CA GLY A 120 6.75 -8.76 4.67
C GLY A 120 7.34 -9.40 3.41
N LYS A 121 8.61 -9.85 3.44
CA LYS A 121 9.30 -10.52 2.32
C LYS A 121 9.98 -11.81 2.78
N ASP A 122 10.03 -12.77 1.86
CA ASP A 122 10.60 -14.10 2.08
C ASP A 122 12.01 -14.26 1.47
N GLU A 123 12.44 -13.30 0.62
CA GLU A 123 13.73 -13.33 -0.08
C GLU A 123 14.55 -12.08 0.20
N SER A 124 15.90 -12.24 0.20
CA SER A 124 16.84 -11.12 0.30
C SER A 124 16.71 -10.19 -0.91
N ARG A 125 16.83 -8.88 -0.67
CA ARG A 125 16.71 -7.87 -1.73
C ARG A 125 17.97 -7.83 -2.60
N LYS A 126 17.78 -7.54 -3.91
CA LYS A 126 18.88 -7.19 -4.80
C LYS A 126 19.54 -5.89 -4.29
N LEU A 127 20.86 -5.91 -4.15
CA LEU A 127 21.63 -4.72 -3.86
C LEU A 127 21.62 -3.79 -5.08
N LEU A 128 21.23 -2.54 -4.86
CA LEU A 128 21.20 -1.49 -5.88
C LEU A 128 22.43 -0.60 -5.78
N THR A 129 22.87 -0.06 -6.91
CA THR A 129 23.90 0.97 -6.95
C THR A 129 23.36 2.32 -6.49
N GLU A 130 24.24 3.24 -6.08
CA GLU A 130 23.85 4.60 -5.69
C GLU A 130 23.14 5.36 -6.83
N ALA A 131 23.57 5.14 -8.08
CA ALA A 131 22.95 5.74 -9.24
C ALA A 131 21.51 5.22 -9.45
N GLU A 132 21.28 3.91 -9.28
CA GLU A 132 19.93 3.32 -9.35
C GLU A 132 19.05 3.87 -8.22
N ILE A 133 19.58 3.97 -6.99
CA ILE A 133 18.85 4.53 -5.85
C ILE A 133 18.47 5.99 -6.11
N ALA A 134 19.40 6.82 -6.62
CA ALA A 134 19.14 8.22 -6.94
C ALA A 134 18.07 8.38 -8.03
N ALA A 135 18.12 7.56 -9.10
CA ALA A 135 17.11 7.54 -10.14
C ALA A 135 15.73 7.14 -9.60
N ASN A 136 15.68 6.12 -8.75
CA ASN A 136 14.45 5.67 -8.09
C ASN A 136 13.86 6.76 -7.20
N MET A 137 14.68 7.45 -6.41
CA MET A 137 14.24 8.58 -5.58
C MET A 137 13.57 9.67 -6.41
N ALA A 138 14.15 10.04 -7.55
CA ALA A 138 13.56 11.04 -8.45
C ALA A 138 12.19 10.60 -9.00
N GLY A 139 12.01 9.30 -9.30
CA GLY A 139 10.73 8.74 -9.71
C GLY A 139 9.69 8.76 -8.60
N ILE A 140 10.07 8.33 -7.39
CA ILE A 140 9.21 8.35 -6.21
C ILE A 140 8.81 9.79 -5.85
N ARG A 141 9.70 10.76 -6.01
CA ARG A 141 9.38 12.18 -5.78
C ARG A 141 8.20 12.64 -6.62
N ARG A 142 8.14 12.27 -7.91
CA ARG A 142 7.03 12.63 -8.80
C ARG A 142 5.68 12.07 -8.33
N VAL A 143 5.68 10.88 -7.70
CA VAL A 143 4.46 10.35 -7.06
C VAL A 143 3.99 11.30 -5.96
N PHE A 144 4.89 11.65 -5.04
CA PHE A 144 4.50 12.49 -3.89
C PHE A 144 4.04 13.89 -4.28
N ASP A 145 4.59 14.47 -5.37
CA ASP A 145 4.18 15.79 -5.88
C ASP A 145 2.69 15.83 -6.31
N ARG A 146 2.06 14.66 -6.54
CA ARG A 146 0.61 14.55 -6.80
C ARG A 146 -0.23 14.55 -5.54
N PHE A 147 0.31 14.06 -4.43
CA PHE A 147 -0.45 13.84 -3.20
C PHE A 147 -0.19 14.87 -2.10
N LEU A 148 1.00 15.47 -2.07
CA LEU A 148 1.43 16.37 -1.02
C LEU A 148 1.85 17.72 -1.59
N HIS A 149 1.59 18.77 -0.82
CA HIS A 149 2.14 20.09 -1.10
C HIS A 149 3.48 20.26 -0.37
N PHE A 150 4.54 20.49 -1.13
CA PHE A 150 5.88 20.72 -0.61
C PHE A 150 6.20 22.21 -0.58
N GLY A 151 6.82 22.70 0.50
CA GLY A 151 7.17 24.10 0.63
C GLY A 151 7.74 24.46 2.01
N PRO A 152 7.90 25.76 2.29
CA PRO A 152 8.44 26.27 3.54
C PRO A 152 7.39 26.48 4.65
N GLY A 153 6.11 26.29 4.36
CA GLY A 153 5.02 26.54 5.31
C GLY A 153 5.01 25.53 6.47
N PRO A 154 4.28 25.85 7.55
CA PRO A 154 4.27 25.03 8.76
C PRO A 154 3.66 23.65 8.58
N SER A 155 2.75 23.47 7.62
CA SER A 155 2.15 22.18 7.26
C SER A 155 2.62 21.66 5.90
N ASP A 156 3.54 22.36 5.22
CA ASP A 156 4.08 21.90 3.97
C ASP A 156 4.96 20.68 4.17
N ALA A 157 4.85 19.72 3.25
CA ALA A 157 5.65 18.51 3.28
C ALA A 157 7.13 18.80 3.07
N VAL A 158 7.98 18.00 3.71
CA VAL A 158 9.42 18.01 3.51
C VAL A 158 9.84 16.61 3.06
N MET A 159 10.77 16.53 2.11
CA MET A 159 11.39 15.29 1.70
C MET A 159 12.84 15.29 2.15
N VAL A 160 13.24 14.25 2.88
CA VAL A 160 14.62 14.08 3.40
C VAL A 160 15.14 12.70 3.02
N ASN A 161 16.47 12.55 2.99
CA ASN A 161 17.13 11.29 2.65
C ASN A 161 17.91 10.77 3.86
N ASN A 162 17.66 9.56 4.31
CA ASN A 162 18.38 9.00 5.44
C ASN A 162 19.86 8.68 5.16
N ALA A 163 20.28 8.63 3.90
CA ALA A 163 21.70 8.56 3.55
C ALA A 163 22.52 9.74 4.10
N ASP A 164 21.87 10.92 4.29
CA ASP A 164 22.52 12.12 4.80
C ASP A 164 23.13 11.95 6.21
N TRP A 165 22.66 10.97 6.97
CA TRP A 165 23.20 10.62 8.28
C TRP A 165 23.68 9.18 8.39
N LEU A 166 23.03 8.21 7.70
CA LEU A 166 23.41 6.80 7.81
C LEU A 166 24.78 6.51 7.17
N ASP A 167 25.09 7.13 6.03
CA ASP A 167 26.35 6.91 5.31
C ASP A 167 27.57 7.44 6.08
N GLN A 168 27.36 8.31 7.06
CA GLN A 168 28.43 8.91 7.87
C GLN A 168 28.67 8.17 9.21
N LEU A 169 27.91 7.13 9.52
CA LEU A 169 27.99 6.44 10.79
C LEU A 169 29.28 5.64 10.92
N ASN A 170 30.01 5.87 12.01
CA ASN A 170 31.10 4.98 12.42
C ASN A 170 30.50 3.74 13.09
N TYR A 171 30.76 2.56 12.53
CA TYR A 171 30.13 1.31 12.95
C TYR A 171 30.31 1.00 14.44
N ILE A 172 31.53 1.11 14.98
CA ILE A 172 31.81 0.78 16.39
C ILE A 172 31.18 1.81 17.32
N ALA A 173 31.29 3.10 17.00
CA ALA A 173 30.66 4.15 17.79
C ALA A 173 29.13 3.99 17.79
N PHE A 174 28.53 3.70 16.62
CA PHE A 174 27.10 3.46 16.49
C PHE A 174 26.61 2.28 17.34
N LEU A 175 27.30 1.13 17.28
CA LEU A 175 26.96 -0.03 18.10
C LEU A 175 27.06 0.28 19.60
N ARG A 176 28.12 0.99 20.02
CA ARG A 176 28.34 1.35 21.44
C ARG A 176 27.26 2.30 21.94
N ASP A 177 26.94 3.33 21.16
CA ASP A 177 26.13 4.44 21.64
C ASP A 177 24.62 4.14 21.46
N PHE A 178 24.22 3.46 20.39
CA PHE A 178 22.84 3.15 20.06
C PHE A 178 22.52 1.65 20.17
N GLY A 179 23.35 0.75 19.63
CA GLY A 179 23.13 -0.69 19.62
C GLY A 179 22.91 -1.29 21.01
N ARG A 180 23.59 -0.75 22.05
CA ARG A 180 23.40 -1.16 23.45
C ARG A 180 21.97 -1.03 23.99
N HIS A 181 21.10 -0.25 23.32
CA HIS A 181 19.71 -0.04 23.73
C HIS A 181 18.75 -1.06 23.14
N PHE A 182 19.24 -1.94 22.27
CA PHE A 182 18.45 -3.00 21.62
C PHE A 182 18.72 -4.36 22.27
N SER A 183 17.66 -5.04 22.64
CA SER A 183 17.75 -6.43 23.14
C SER A 183 17.53 -7.40 21.97
N VAL A 184 18.51 -8.25 21.69
CA VAL A 184 18.40 -9.27 20.65
C VAL A 184 17.17 -10.17 20.86
N ASN A 185 16.88 -10.59 22.10
CA ASN A 185 15.71 -11.41 22.41
C ASN A 185 14.39 -10.70 22.01
N ARG A 186 14.30 -9.38 22.23
CA ARG A 186 13.13 -8.60 21.81
C ARG A 186 13.08 -8.47 20.29
N MET A 187 14.20 -8.23 19.64
CA MET A 187 14.30 -8.13 18.18
C MET A 187 13.86 -9.44 17.48
N LEU A 188 14.28 -10.58 18.03
CA LEU A 188 13.86 -11.90 17.53
C LEU A 188 12.35 -12.16 17.68
N GLY A 189 11.68 -11.48 18.62
CA GLY A 189 10.23 -11.60 18.85
C GLY A 189 9.36 -10.76 17.91
N PHE A 190 9.93 -9.83 17.14
CA PHE A 190 9.15 -9.04 16.18
C PHE A 190 8.76 -9.87 14.96
N ASP A 191 7.56 -9.67 14.45
CA ASP A 191 6.99 -10.49 13.36
C ASP A 191 7.86 -10.50 12.10
N SER A 192 8.52 -9.40 11.77
CA SER A 192 9.45 -9.29 10.64
C SER A 192 10.64 -10.26 10.71
N VAL A 193 11.06 -10.63 11.91
CA VAL A 193 12.16 -11.57 12.18
C VAL A 193 11.59 -12.95 12.51
N ARG A 194 10.68 -13.03 13.47
CA ARG A 194 10.11 -14.29 13.99
C ARG A 194 9.51 -15.14 12.88
N LEU A 195 8.70 -14.58 11.99
CA LEU A 195 8.07 -15.34 10.91
C LEU A 195 9.07 -15.91 9.91
N ARG A 196 10.19 -15.22 9.65
CA ARG A 196 11.27 -15.74 8.78
C ARG A 196 12.01 -16.90 9.44
N LEU A 197 12.31 -16.78 10.73
CA LEU A 197 12.95 -17.86 11.50
C LEU A 197 12.04 -19.09 11.62
N GLU A 198 10.75 -18.90 11.91
CA GLU A 198 9.76 -19.99 11.98
C GLU A 198 9.58 -20.73 10.63
N ARG A 199 9.75 -20.02 9.52
CA ARG A 199 9.67 -20.58 8.15
C ARG A 199 11.03 -21.09 7.63
N GLU A 200 12.07 -21.08 8.46
CA GLU A 200 13.43 -21.45 8.10
C GLU A 200 13.97 -20.66 6.89
N GLN A 201 13.50 -19.41 6.72
CA GLN A 201 13.95 -18.55 5.63
C GLN A 201 15.22 -17.81 6.02
N PRO A 202 16.17 -17.59 5.07
CA PRO A 202 17.40 -16.91 5.36
C PRO A 202 17.16 -15.46 5.81
N LEU A 203 17.82 -15.06 6.88
CA LEU A 203 17.86 -13.67 7.38
C LEU A 203 19.32 -13.29 7.56
N SER A 204 19.81 -12.38 6.76
CA SER A 204 21.21 -11.91 6.89
C SER A 204 21.38 -10.98 8.09
N PHE A 205 22.60 -10.89 8.62
CA PHE A 205 22.95 -9.93 9.66
C PHE A 205 22.69 -8.50 9.20
N LEU A 206 22.88 -8.19 7.92
CA LEU A 206 22.58 -6.90 7.32
C LEU A 206 21.09 -6.55 7.47
N GLU A 207 20.19 -7.42 7.00
CA GLU A 207 18.74 -7.24 7.13
C GLU A 207 18.28 -7.17 8.59
N PHE A 208 18.90 -7.96 9.48
CA PHE A 208 18.58 -7.94 10.92
C PHE A 208 18.88 -6.57 11.57
N ASN A 209 19.88 -5.85 11.08
CA ASN A 209 20.20 -4.51 11.56
C ASN A 209 19.26 -3.41 11.04
N TYR A 210 18.40 -3.70 10.06
CA TYR A 210 17.50 -2.70 9.49
C TYR A 210 16.66 -1.99 10.56
N MET A 211 16.10 -2.73 11.51
CA MET A 211 15.28 -2.12 12.59
C MET A 211 16.06 -1.15 13.48
N VAL A 212 17.36 -1.35 13.64
CA VAL A 212 18.22 -0.43 14.41
C VAL A 212 18.44 0.87 13.64
N LEU A 213 18.63 0.77 12.32
CA LEU A 213 18.81 1.93 11.44
C LEU A 213 17.52 2.75 11.34
N GLN A 214 16.36 2.08 11.18
CA GLN A 214 15.06 2.76 11.15
C GLN A 214 14.72 3.43 12.49
N ALA A 215 15.09 2.82 13.61
CA ALA A 215 14.93 3.45 14.92
C ALA A 215 15.81 4.67 15.08
N TYR A 216 17.03 4.63 14.52
CA TYR A 216 17.93 5.77 14.47
C TYR A 216 17.43 6.89 13.55
N ASP A 217 16.81 6.55 12.41
CA ASP A 217 16.13 7.52 11.54
C ASP A 217 15.11 8.34 12.31
N PHE A 218 14.29 7.68 13.15
CA PHE A 218 13.30 8.39 13.95
C PHE A 218 13.96 9.36 14.95
N LEU A 219 15.05 8.95 15.60
CA LEU A 219 15.81 9.79 16.52
C LEU A 219 16.41 11.00 15.78
N GLU A 220 17.02 10.82 14.61
CA GLU A 220 17.59 11.91 13.81
C GLU A 220 16.50 12.86 13.30
N LEU A 221 15.34 12.35 12.89
CA LEU A 221 14.21 13.19 12.50
C LEU A 221 13.63 13.96 13.69
N ALA A 222 13.59 13.37 14.88
CA ALA A 222 13.18 14.06 16.09
C ALA A 222 14.16 15.20 16.43
N ARG A 223 15.46 15.00 16.26
CA ARG A 223 16.50 16.01 16.49
C ARG A 223 16.48 17.15 15.48
N ARG A 224 16.41 16.80 14.19
CA ARG A 224 16.57 17.73 13.06
C ARG A 224 15.30 18.46 12.67
N HIS A 225 14.14 17.81 12.85
CA HIS A 225 12.85 18.29 12.33
C HIS A 225 11.74 18.32 13.37
N ASP A 226 12.07 18.14 14.65
CA ASP A 226 11.09 18.01 15.74
C ASP A 226 9.99 17.00 15.44
N CYS A 227 10.36 15.90 14.77
CA CYS A 227 9.43 14.86 14.38
C CYS A 227 8.99 14.06 15.61
N ALA A 228 7.69 14.03 15.88
CA ALA A 228 7.14 13.37 17.06
C ALA A 228 6.43 12.04 16.75
N VAL A 229 6.07 11.78 15.49
CA VAL A 229 5.27 10.60 15.11
C VAL A 229 5.92 9.85 13.96
N GLN A 230 6.10 8.54 14.13
CA GLN A 230 6.40 7.63 13.02
C GLN A 230 5.13 6.88 12.64
N MET A 231 4.81 6.88 11.34
CA MET A 231 3.68 6.12 10.80
C MET A 231 4.18 5.05 9.83
N GLY A 232 3.38 3.98 9.63
CA GLY A 232 3.73 2.90 8.70
C GLY A 232 2.63 1.85 8.58
N GLY A 233 2.89 0.76 7.84
CA GLY A 233 2.03 -0.42 7.82
C GLY A 233 2.17 -1.23 9.11
N SER A 234 1.21 -2.11 9.39
CA SER A 234 1.25 -2.95 10.60
C SER A 234 2.45 -3.90 10.65
N ASP A 235 3.03 -4.24 9.50
CA ASP A 235 4.30 -4.98 9.39
C ASP A 235 5.51 -4.21 9.93
N GLN A 236 5.41 -2.88 10.04
CA GLN A 236 6.45 -1.99 10.55
C GLN A 236 6.39 -1.78 12.08
N TRP A 237 5.43 -2.38 12.78
CA TRP A 237 5.22 -2.12 14.21
C TRP A 237 6.48 -2.30 15.06
N GLY A 238 7.22 -3.40 14.84
CA GLY A 238 8.47 -3.69 15.57
C GLY A 238 9.54 -2.60 15.37
N ASN A 239 9.71 -2.13 14.14
CA ASN A 239 10.65 -1.07 13.82
C ASN A 239 10.22 0.26 14.46
N ILE A 240 8.93 0.60 14.37
CA ILE A 240 8.35 1.84 14.90
C ILE A 240 8.51 1.91 16.43
N VAL A 241 8.12 0.86 17.16
CA VAL A 241 8.24 0.88 18.63
C VAL A 241 9.70 0.86 19.10
N SER A 242 10.62 0.34 18.28
CA SER A 242 12.06 0.43 18.55
C SER A 242 12.56 1.88 18.49
N GLY A 243 12.07 2.67 17.53
CA GLY A 243 12.36 4.10 17.44
C GLY A 243 11.77 4.92 18.59
N VAL A 244 10.51 4.63 18.96
CA VAL A 244 9.86 5.25 20.13
C VAL A 244 10.68 5.01 21.41
N GLU A 245 11.11 3.76 21.65
CA GLU A 245 11.95 3.40 22.79
C GLU A 245 13.33 4.05 22.76
N LEU A 246 13.95 4.15 21.57
CA LEU A 246 15.26 4.78 21.42
C LEU A 246 15.19 6.26 21.78
N GLY A 247 14.20 6.99 21.26
CA GLY A 247 13.99 8.40 21.55
C GLY A 247 13.74 8.65 23.03
N ARG A 248 12.93 7.80 23.69
CA ARG A 248 12.70 7.87 25.13
C ARG A 248 13.99 7.65 25.94
N ARG A 249 14.85 6.71 25.53
CA ARG A 249 16.08 6.35 26.28
C ARG A 249 17.24 7.33 26.08
N ILE A 250 17.34 7.94 24.91
CA ILE A 250 18.46 8.82 24.53
C ILE A 250 18.12 10.29 24.79
N GLU A 251 16.91 10.71 24.41
CA GLU A 251 16.51 12.13 24.42
C GLU A 251 15.44 12.46 25.46
N GLU A 252 14.97 11.45 26.21
CA GLU A 252 13.82 11.60 27.14
C GLU A 252 12.57 12.20 26.44
N ARG A 253 12.49 12.08 25.11
CA ARG A 253 11.38 12.60 24.31
C ARG A 253 10.20 11.63 24.27
N ALA A 254 8.98 12.18 24.37
CA ALA A 254 7.76 11.46 24.06
C ALA A 254 7.58 11.38 22.53
N LEU A 255 7.85 10.21 21.96
CA LEU A 255 7.62 9.90 20.55
C LEU A 255 6.46 8.91 20.41
N TYR A 256 5.76 8.98 19.31
CA TYR A 256 4.55 8.19 19.07
C TYR A 256 4.70 7.34 17.81
N GLY A 257 4.11 6.15 17.84
CA GLY A 257 4.04 5.25 16.69
C GLY A 257 2.60 4.99 16.31
N LEU A 258 2.29 5.03 15.02
CA LEU A 258 0.99 4.71 14.45
C LEU A 258 1.16 3.75 13.28
N THR A 259 0.36 2.67 13.25
CA THR A 259 0.31 1.80 12.08
C THR A 259 -1.07 1.76 11.46
N SER A 260 -1.09 1.65 10.14
CA SER A 260 -2.29 1.34 9.37
C SER A 260 -2.40 -0.16 9.09
N PRO A 261 -3.61 -0.68 8.79
CA PRO A 261 -3.77 -2.07 8.40
C PRO A 261 -3.02 -2.37 7.10
N LEU A 262 -2.54 -3.62 6.95
CA LEU A 262 -2.10 -4.12 5.64
C LEU A 262 -3.32 -4.33 4.74
N ILE A 263 -3.24 -3.85 3.52
CA ILE A 263 -4.35 -3.96 2.58
C ILE A 263 -4.25 -5.26 1.78
N THR A 264 -5.25 -6.10 1.97
CA THR A 264 -5.55 -7.27 1.14
C THR A 264 -6.90 -7.08 0.47
N THR A 265 -7.13 -7.73 -0.67
CA THR A 265 -8.46 -7.85 -1.24
C THR A 265 -9.34 -8.77 -0.39
N ALA A 266 -10.65 -8.77 -0.60
CA ALA A 266 -11.58 -9.67 0.07
C ALA A 266 -11.24 -11.16 -0.20
N SER A 267 -10.67 -11.47 -1.37
CA SER A 267 -10.13 -12.80 -1.71
C SER A 267 -8.80 -13.14 -1.03
N GLY A 268 -8.22 -12.24 -0.23
CA GLY A 268 -6.97 -12.43 0.53
C GLY A 268 -5.68 -12.14 -0.24
N ALA A 269 -5.76 -11.68 -1.49
CA ALA A 269 -4.58 -11.29 -2.26
C ALA A 269 -3.98 -9.96 -1.73
N LYS A 270 -2.66 -9.84 -1.75
CA LYS A 270 -1.99 -8.58 -1.41
C LYS A 270 -2.34 -7.52 -2.45
N MET A 271 -2.82 -6.35 -2.00
CA MET A 271 -3.15 -5.24 -2.88
C MET A 271 -1.92 -4.70 -3.62
N GLY A 272 -2.12 -4.29 -4.87
CA GLY A 272 -1.07 -3.69 -5.70
C GLY A 272 -0.22 -4.67 -6.49
N LYS A 273 -0.48 -5.99 -6.38
CA LYS A 273 0.11 -7.01 -7.25
C LYS A 273 -1.00 -7.75 -7.99
N THR A 274 -0.94 -7.71 -9.31
CA THR A 274 -1.84 -8.47 -10.21
C THR A 274 -1.04 -9.55 -10.93
N ALA A 275 -1.72 -10.41 -11.68
CA ALA A 275 -1.04 -11.37 -12.56
C ALA A 275 -0.15 -10.68 -13.62
N GLN A 276 -0.40 -9.40 -13.92
CA GLN A 276 0.36 -8.58 -14.87
C GLN A 276 1.49 -7.80 -14.18
N GLY A 277 1.63 -7.85 -12.87
CA GLY A 277 2.66 -7.14 -12.13
C GLY A 277 2.11 -6.12 -11.11
N ALA A 278 2.93 -5.14 -10.73
CA ALA A 278 2.53 -4.10 -9.80
C ALA A 278 1.64 -3.04 -10.47
N VAL A 279 0.63 -2.55 -9.73
CA VAL A 279 -0.21 -1.42 -10.15
C VAL A 279 0.49 -0.13 -9.72
N TRP A 280 1.21 0.46 -10.67
CA TRP A 280 2.07 1.61 -10.44
C TRP A 280 1.29 2.92 -10.35
N LEU A 281 1.84 3.90 -9.63
CA LEU A 281 1.25 5.22 -9.44
C LEU A 281 1.75 6.25 -10.48
N ASN A 282 2.89 6.00 -11.15
CA ASN A 282 3.39 6.87 -12.20
C ASN A 282 2.79 6.46 -13.55
N GLU A 283 2.39 7.46 -14.34
CA GLU A 283 1.77 7.29 -15.66
C GLU A 283 2.72 6.62 -16.66
N GLU A 284 4.04 6.89 -16.56
CA GLU A 284 5.07 6.28 -17.40
C GLU A 284 5.17 4.74 -17.22
N ARG A 285 4.64 4.22 -16.09
CA ARG A 285 4.64 2.79 -15.80
C ARG A 285 3.28 2.12 -15.96
N LEU A 286 2.20 2.87 -15.79
CA LEU A 286 0.84 2.39 -15.93
C LEU A 286 -0.07 3.54 -16.35
N SER A 287 -0.73 3.42 -17.50
CA SER A 287 -1.61 4.45 -18.03
C SER A 287 -2.72 4.81 -17.02
N ALA A 288 -3.20 6.06 -17.08
CA ALA A 288 -4.35 6.50 -16.28
C ALA A 288 -5.59 5.63 -16.52
N TYR A 289 -5.78 5.15 -17.74
CA TYR A 289 -6.87 4.23 -18.09
C TYR A 289 -6.73 2.88 -17.39
N ASP A 290 -5.56 2.24 -17.42
CA ASP A 290 -5.34 0.95 -16.75
C ASP A 290 -5.40 1.08 -15.22
N TYR A 291 -4.93 2.20 -14.68
CA TYR A 291 -5.06 2.52 -13.26
C TYR A 291 -6.54 2.71 -12.87
N TRP A 292 -7.33 3.42 -13.69
CA TRP A 292 -8.76 3.56 -13.51
C TRP A 292 -9.48 2.21 -13.59
N GLN A 293 -9.12 1.37 -14.56
CA GLN A 293 -9.68 0.01 -14.71
C GLN A 293 -9.36 -0.89 -13.51
N PHE A 294 -8.20 -0.75 -12.89
CA PHE A 294 -7.88 -1.47 -11.67
C PHE A 294 -8.92 -1.19 -10.58
N TRP A 295 -9.22 0.07 -10.31
CA TRP A 295 -10.21 0.46 -9.31
C TRP A 295 -11.63 0.09 -9.71
N ARG A 296 -11.99 0.25 -10.97
CA ARG A 296 -13.30 -0.15 -11.53
C ARG A 296 -13.55 -1.64 -11.38
N ASN A 297 -12.52 -2.47 -11.35
CA ASN A 297 -12.58 -3.91 -11.21
C ASN A 297 -12.44 -4.41 -9.76
N THR A 298 -12.53 -3.52 -8.77
CA THR A 298 -12.55 -3.87 -7.34
C THR A 298 -13.67 -4.87 -7.05
N GLU A 299 -13.41 -5.85 -6.17
CA GLU A 299 -14.40 -6.79 -5.68
C GLU A 299 -15.51 -6.05 -4.90
N ASP A 300 -16.76 -6.47 -5.02
CA ASP A 300 -17.91 -5.78 -4.41
C ASP A 300 -17.71 -5.58 -2.90
N ALA A 301 -17.21 -6.59 -2.21
CA ALA A 301 -16.95 -6.56 -0.76
C ALA A 301 -15.87 -5.56 -0.34
N ASP A 302 -15.02 -5.08 -1.25
CA ASP A 302 -13.95 -4.15 -0.97
C ASP A 302 -14.31 -2.69 -1.25
N VAL A 303 -15.41 -2.43 -2.00
CA VAL A 303 -15.74 -1.09 -2.52
C VAL A 303 -15.86 -0.06 -1.39
N GLY A 304 -16.66 -0.34 -0.37
CA GLY A 304 -16.86 0.59 0.76
C GLY A 304 -15.55 0.89 1.49
N ARG A 305 -14.79 -0.15 1.83
CA ARG A 305 -13.48 0.01 2.48
C ARG A 305 -12.52 0.84 1.63
N PHE A 306 -12.48 0.63 0.32
CA PHE A 306 -11.58 1.38 -0.56
C PHE A 306 -12.04 2.81 -0.80
N LEU A 307 -13.33 3.09 -0.82
CA LEU A 307 -13.86 4.45 -0.79
C LEU A 307 -13.38 5.21 0.45
N ARG A 308 -13.41 4.58 1.64
CA ARG A 308 -12.92 5.20 2.88
C ARG A 308 -11.42 5.48 2.84
N LEU A 309 -10.60 4.57 2.32
CA LEU A 309 -9.15 4.62 2.40
C LEU A 309 -8.48 5.36 1.23
N PHE A 310 -9.08 5.39 0.05
CA PHE A 310 -8.43 5.87 -1.17
C PHE A 310 -9.16 7.02 -1.86
N THR A 311 -10.17 7.60 -1.20
CA THR A 311 -10.85 8.81 -1.69
C THR A 311 -10.90 9.88 -0.60
N GLU A 312 -11.23 11.11 -1.00
CA GLU A 312 -11.47 12.23 -0.09
C GLU A 312 -12.94 12.60 0.02
N LEU A 313 -13.83 11.72 -0.43
CA LEU A 313 -15.28 11.93 -0.34
C LEU A 313 -15.73 12.12 1.12
N PRO A 314 -16.74 12.95 1.39
CA PRO A 314 -17.36 13.03 2.70
C PRO A 314 -17.89 11.65 3.14
N MET A 315 -17.80 11.35 4.45
CA MET A 315 -18.27 10.05 4.97
C MET A 315 -19.74 9.80 4.68
N THR A 316 -20.58 10.83 4.70
CA THR A 316 -22.01 10.74 4.33
C THR A 316 -22.25 10.25 2.90
N GLU A 317 -21.38 10.65 1.96
CA GLU A 317 -21.44 10.17 0.58
C GLU A 317 -20.93 8.73 0.47
N ILE A 318 -19.86 8.39 1.21
CA ILE A 318 -19.35 7.02 1.26
C ILE A 318 -20.41 6.08 1.83
N GLU A 319 -21.05 6.44 2.94
CA GLU A 319 -22.14 5.66 3.55
C GLU A 319 -23.30 5.45 2.58
N ARG A 320 -23.69 6.49 1.81
CA ARG A 320 -24.69 6.36 0.74
C ARG A 320 -24.26 5.36 -0.34
N LEU A 321 -22.99 5.40 -0.76
CA LEU A 321 -22.47 4.49 -1.78
C LEU A 321 -22.35 3.05 -1.25
N GLU A 322 -22.09 2.86 0.03
CA GLU A 322 -22.03 1.54 0.70
C GLU A 322 -23.40 0.84 0.78
N THR A 323 -24.51 1.57 0.67
CA THR A 323 -25.85 0.96 0.62
C THR A 323 -26.23 0.39 -0.75
N LEU A 324 -25.42 0.63 -1.79
CA LEU A 324 -25.71 0.16 -3.14
C LEU A 324 -25.44 -1.34 -3.26
N GLU A 325 -26.42 -2.08 -3.80
CA GLU A 325 -26.36 -3.54 -3.97
C GLU A 325 -26.60 -3.94 -5.44
N GLY A 326 -26.27 -5.17 -5.76
CA GLY A 326 -26.51 -5.77 -7.09
C GLY A 326 -25.80 -4.97 -8.19
N SER A 327 -26.52 -4.62 -9.27
CA SER A 327 -25.92 -3.85 -10.37
C SER A 327 -25.57 -2.41 -10.00
N ALA A 328 -26.23 -1.81 -9.00
CA ALA A 328 -25.98 -0.43 -8.56
C ALA A 328 -24.60 -0.25 -7.91
N ILE A 329 -23.97 -1.30 -7.38
CA ILE A 329 -22.60 -1.23 -6.83
C ILE A 329 -21.58 -0.81 -7.91
N ASN A 330 -21.91 -0.99 -9.19
CA ASN A 330 -21.07 -0.53 -10.29
C ASN A 330 -20.92 0.99 -10.32
N ASP A 331 -21.91 1.75 -9.86
CA ASP A 331 -21.83 3.20 -9.76
C ASP A 331 -20.84 3.60 -8.66
N ALA A 332 -20.86 2.92 -7.52
CA ALA A 332 -19.86 3.12 -6.47
C ALA A 332 -18.43 2.79 -6.93
N LYS A 333 -18.25 1.76 -7.77
CA LYS A 333 -16.94 1.42 -8.36
C LYS A 333 -16.45 2.47 -9.36
N ILE A 334 -17.37 3.07 -10.13
CA ILE A 334 -17.03 4.19 -11.04
C ILE A 334 -16.59 5.41 -10.22
N VAL A 335 -17.31 5.74 -9.14
CA VAL A 335 -16.92 6.83 -8.24
C VAL A 335 -15.54 6.57 -7.64
N LEU A 336 -15.29 5.35 -7.10
CA LEU A 336 -13.98 4.96 -6.57
C LEU A 336 -12.87 5.12 -7.62
N ALA A 337 -13.10 4.65 -8.85
CA ALA A 337 -12.12 4.73 -9.93
C ALA A 337 -11.83 6.18 -10.32
N ASN A 338 -12.86 7.02 -10.43
CA ASN A 338 -12.71 8.44 -10.74
C ASN A 338 -11.91 9.17 -9.66
N GLU A 339 -12.30 9.03 -8.40
CA GLU A 339 -11.65 9.71 -7.28
C GLU A 339 -10.18 9.27 -7.11
N ALA A 340 -9.92 7.95 -7.09
CA ALA A 340 -8.56 7.44 -6.94
C ALA A 340 -7.66 7.84 -8.12
N THR A 341 -8.20 7.84 -9.35
CA THR A 341 -7.44 8.26 -10.54
C THR A 341 -7.22 9.77 -10.54
N ALA A 342 -8.20 10.57 -10.14
CA ALA A 342 -8.05 12.01 -10.04
C ALA A 342 -6.96 12.42 -9.03
N LEU A 343 -6.81 11.68 -7.93
CA LEU A 343 -5.74 11.90 -6.95
C LEU A 343 -4.35 11.58 -7.51
N ALA A 344 -4.20 10.48 -8.25
CA ALA A 344 -2.90 10.03 -8.75
C ALA A 344 -2.48 10.69 -10.07
N HIS A 345 -3.42 10.92 -10.99
CA HIS A 345 -3.14 11.35 -12.38
C HIS A 345 -3.77 12.71 -12.72
N GLY A 346 -4.61 13.24 -11.84
CA GLY A 346 -5.34 14.49 -12.07
C GLY A 346 -6.74 14.28 -12.65
N LYS A 347 -7.59 15.30 -12.49
CA LYS A 347 -9.02 15.24 -12.82
C LYS A 347 -9.26 15.00 -14.32
N ALA A 348 -8.51 15.66 -15.19
CA ALA A 348 -8.65 15.51 -16.63
C ALA A 348 -8.34 14.08 -17.11
N ALA A 349 -7.27 13.45 -16.58
CA ALA A 349 -6.93 12.08 -16.90
C ALA A 349 -7.99 11.08 -16.38
N ALA A 350 -8.57 11.32 -15.20
CA ALA A 350 -9.65 10.49 -14.69
C ALA A 350 -10.94 10.59 -15.54
N GLU A 351 -11.30 11.79 -15.97
CA GLU A 351 -12.45 12.02 -16.85
C GLU A 351 -12.27 11.36 -18.22
N ALA A 352 -11.06 11.48 -18.81
CA ALA A 352 -10.73 10.87 -20.09
C ALA A 352 -10.74 9.32 -19.98
N ALA A 353 -10.19 8.75 -18.89
CA ALA A 353 -10.23 7.31 -18.65
C ALA A 353 -11.67 6.79 -18.48
N ALA A 354 -12.51 7.51 -17.74
CA ALA A 354 -13.92 7.16 -17.55
C ALA A 354 -14.69 7.20 -18.87
N GLU A 355 -14.49 8.24 -19.69
CA GLU A 355 -15.15 8.38 -20.99
C GLU A 355 -14.68 7.30 -21.97
N THR A 356 -13.37 7.00 -21.98
CA THR A 356 -12.83 5.88 -22.77
C THR A 356 -13.49 4.56 -22.36
N ALA A 357 -13.60 4.30 -21.06
CA ALA A 357 -14.28 3.10 -20.57
C ALA A 357 -15.76 3.07 -20.99
N ARG A 358 -16.46 4.20 -20.92
CA ARG A 358 -17.88 4.29 -21.35
C ARG A 358 -18.02 3.95 -22.83
N ARG A 359 -17.21 4.53 -23.70
CA ARG A 359 -17.24 4.26 -25.15
C ARG A 359 -16.94 2.80 -25.48
N VAL A 360 -15.90 2.24 -24.85
CA VAL A 360 -15.53 0.83 -25.08
C VAL A 360 -16.64 -0.14 -24.68
N PHE A 361 -17.35 0.14 -23.57
CA PHE A 361 -18.38 -0.77 -23.06
C PHE A 361 -19.79 -0.55 -23.63
N THR A 362 -20.16 0.69 -23.99
CA THR A 362 -21.53 1.03 -24.41
C THR A 362 -21.68 1.06 -25.93
N GLU A 363 -20.67 1.51 -26.67
CA GLU A 363 -20.74 1.83 -28.09
C GLU A 363 -19.86 0.91 -28.95
N GLY A 364 -19.08 0.00 -28.35
CA GLY A 364 -18.06 -0.79 -29.08
C GLY A 364 -16.97 0.07 -29.71
N GLY A 365 -16.92 1.37 -29.36
CA GLY A 365 -16.01 2.36 -29.93
C GLY A 365 -14.57 2.23 -29.43
N ILE A 366 -13.68 3.04 -30.03
CA ILE A 366 -12.30 3.19 -29.62
C ILE A 366 -12.21 4.43 -28.73
N GLY A 367 -11.74 4.24 -27.48
CA GLY A 367 -11.45 5.38 -26.60
C GLY A 367 -10.06 5.95 -26.89
N GLU A 368 -9.90 7.25 -26.75
CA GLU A 368 -8.64 7.98 -27.05
C GLU A 368 -7.46 7.57 -26.16
N GLU A 369 -7.72 6.95 -25.00
CA GLU A 369 -6.71 6.57 -23.99
C GLU A 369 -6.46 5.06 -23.87
N LEU A 370 -6.88 4.24 -24.84
CA LEU A 370 -6.46 2.83 -24.83
C LEU A 370 -4.95 2.72 -25.06
N PRO A 371 -4.26 1.78 -24.37
CA PRO A 371 -2.85 1.51 -24.62
C PRO A 371 -2.61 1.28 -26.10
N VAL A 372 -1.66 2.04 -26.69
CA VAL A 372 -1.31 1.96 -28.10
C VAL A 372 0.03 1.24 -28.25
N THR A 373 0.05 0.20 -29.07
CA THR A 373 1.28 -0.48 -29.50
C THR A 373 1.56 -0.12 -30.95
N GLU A 374 2.67 0.56 -31.20
CA GLU A 374 3.11 0.86 -32.55
C GLU A 374 3.68 -0.37 -33.24
N THR A 375 3.40 -0.51 -34.53
CA THR A 375 3.93 -1.60 -35.37
C THR A 375 4.32 -1.08 -36.73
N SER A 376 5.38 -1.66 -37.33
CA SER A 376 5.76 -1.30 -38.67
C SER A 376 4.66 -1.64 -39.67
N ARG A 377 4.30 -0.67 -40.53
CA ARG A 377 3.35 -0.86 -41.61
C ARG A 377 3.72 -2.04 -42.52
N ALA A 378 5.00 -2.26 -42.76
CA ALA A 378 5.52 -3.39 -43.55
C ALA A 378 5.23 -4.77 -42.91
N LEU A 379 5.09 -4.86 -41.57
CA LEU A 379 4.68 -6.11 -40.90
C LEU A 379 3.21 -6.40 -41.16
N LEU A 380 2.35 -5.38 -41.13
CA LEU A 380 0.92 -5.53 -41.44
C LEU A 380 0.69 -5.83 -42.93
N GLU A 381 1.47 -5.29 -43.82
CA GLU A 381 1.39 -5.62 -45.26
C GLU A 381 1.66 -7.10 -45.58
N LYS A 382 2.60 -7.71 -44.84
CA LYS A 382 2.94 -9.13 -44.95
C LYS A 382 2.00 -10.04 -44.22
N GLY A 383 1.18 -9.51 -43.34
CA GLY A 383 0.39 -10.27 -42.36
C GLY A 383 1.27 -10.84 -41.23
N HIS A 384 0.92 -10.58 -40.01
CA HIS A 384 1.67 -11.07 -38.83
C HIS A 384 0.75 -11.80 -37.86
N PRO A 385 1.22 -12.90 -37.19
CA PRO A 385 0.36 -13.70 -36.33
C PRO A 385 -0.32 -12.88 -35.20
N VAL A 386 -1.62 -13.04 -35.05
CA VAL A 386 -2.45 -12.31 -34.08
C VAL A 386 -1.93 -12.47 -32.65
N VAL A 387 -1.43 -13.65 -32.29
CA VAL A 387 -0.90 -13.95 -30.95
C VAL A 387 0.29 -13.07 -30.56
N ASN A 388 1.10 -12.64 -31.55
CA ASN A 388 2.23 -11.77 -31.33
C ASN A 388 1.77 -10.36 -30.92
N TYR A 389 0.69 -9.87 -31.52
CA TYR A 389 0.11 -8.57 -31.18
C TYR A 389 -0.55 -8.57 -29.80
N PHE A 390 -1.24 -9.68 -29.42
CA PHE A 390 -1.76 -9.81 -28.04
C PHE A 390 -0.64 -9.80 -26.99
N HIS A 391 0.50 -10.39 -27.31
CA HIS A 391 1.65 -10.36 -26.41
C HIS A 391 2.32 -8.98 -26.40
N ALA A 392 2.60 -8.40 -27.56
CA ALA A 392 3.23 -7.08 -27.70
C ALA A 392 2.42 -5.96 -27.04
N ALA A 393 1.08 -6.05 -27.14
CA ALA A 393 0.15 -5.10 -26.52
C ALA A 393 -0.07 -5.34 -25.02
N GLY A 394 0.67 -6.25 -24.38
CA GLY A 394 0.53 -6.54 -22.94
C GLY A 394 -0.78 -7.24 -22.56
N LEU A 395 -1.60 -7.65 -23.54
CA LEU A 395 -2.86 -8.36 -23.30
C LEU A 395 -2.65 -9.83 -22.90
N ALA A 396 -1.44 -10.36 -23.09
CA ALA A 396 -1.00 -11.66 -22.62
C ALA A 396 0.47 -11.57 -22.19
N ALA A 397 0.83 -12.19 -21.06
CA ALA A 397 2.19 -12.15 -20.51
C ALA A 397 3.19 -12.99 -21.30
N SER A 398 2.72 -13.86 -22.18
CA SER A 398 3.55 -14.69 -23.06
C SER A 398 2.79 -15.13 -24.30
N LEU A 399 3.53 -15.57 -25.34
CA LEU A 399 2.92 -16.15 -26.54
C LEU A 399 2.10 -17.41 -26.23
N SER A 400 2.47 -18.18 -25.23
CA SER A 400 1.69 -19.35 -24.78
C SER A 400 0.35 -18.95 -24.17
N GLU A 401 0.33 -17.86 -23.42
CA GLU A 401 -0.90 -17.30 -22.85
C GLU A 401 -1.77 -16.70 -23.96
N ALA A 402 -1.20 -15.95 -24.90
CA ALA A 402 -1.91 -15.44 -26.07
C ALA A 402 -2.59 -16.55 -26.87
N ARG A 403 -1.91 -17.67 -27.11
CA ARG A 403 -2.53 -18.86 -27.75
C ARG A 403 -3.68 -19.41 -26.95
N ARG A 404 -3.53 -19.55 -25.64
CA ARG A 404 -4.63 -20.02 -24.75
C ARG A 404 -5.84 -19.07 -24.79
N LEU A 405 -5.57 -17.75 -24.79
CA LEU A 405 -6.61 -16.72 -24.89
C LEU A 405 -7.41 -16.84 -26.18
N VAL A 406 -6.74 -17.03 -27.32
CA VAL A 406 -7.37 -17.22 -28.65
C VAL A 406 -8.17 -18.52 -28.68
N ARG A 407 -7.58 -19.65 -28.30
CA ARG A 407 -8.27 -20.96 -28.28
C ARG A 407 -9.44 -20.98 -27.31
N GLY A 408 -9.37 -20.25 -26.19
CA GLY A 408 -10.43 -20.11 -25.20
C GLY A 408 -11.56 -19.15 -25.59
N GLY A 409 -11.52 -18.56 -26.79
CA GLY A 409 -12.55 -17.62 -27.28
C GLY A 409 -12.55 -16.27 -26.58
N GLY A 410 -11.51 -15.98 -25.80
CA GLY A 410 -11.34 -14.69 -25.11
C GLY A 410 -10.72 -13.58 -25.95
N ALA A 411 -10.17 -13.89 -27.12
CA ALA A 411 -9.53 -12.93 -28.01
C ALA A 411 -10.53 -12.34 -29.03
N ARG A 412 -10.47 -11.01 -29.22
CA ARG A 412 -11.24 -10.32 -30.28
C ARG A 412 -10.35 -9.32 -31.01
N VAL A 413 -10.60 -9.15 -32.29
CA VAL A 413 -10.02 -8.13 -33.17
C VAL A 413 -11.17 -7.31 -33.73
N ASN A 414 -11.16 -6.00 -33.51
CA ASN A 414 -12.25 -5.10 -33.87
C ASN A 414 -13.61 -5.67 -33.44
N ASP A 415 -13.69 -6.10 -32.18
CA ASP A 415 -14.84 -6.72 -31.51
C ASP A 415 -15.30 -8.08 -32.07
N LYS A 416 -14.69 -8.58 -33.14
CA LYS A 416 -14.97 -9.90 -33.71
C LYS A 416 -14.12 -10.98 -33.01
N PRO A 417 -14.69 -12.10 -32.58
CA PRO A 417 -13.94 -13.16 -31.92
C PRO A 417 -12.93 -13.79 -32.87
N VAL A 418 -11.72 -14.06 -32.36
CA VAL A 418 -10.66 -14.79 -33.07
C VAL A 418 -10.47 -16.12 -32.36
N SER A 419 -10.61 -17.23 -33.07
CA SER A 419 -10.51 -18.60 -32.56
C SER A 419 -9.31 -19.38 -33.11
N ASP A 420 -8.72 -18.91 -34.22
CA ASP A 420 -7.53 -19.53 -34.80
C ASP A 420 -6.28 -18.76 -34.40
N GLU A 421 -5.39 -19.43 -33.66
CA GLU A 421 -4.10 -18.85 -33.22
C GLU A 421 -3.12 -18.56 -34.37
N LYS A 422 -3.37 -19.10 -35.56
CA LYS A 422 -2.59 -18.87 -36.77
C LYS A 422 -3.11 -17.69 -37.60
N SER A 423 -4.25 -17.09 -37.20
CA SER A 423 -4.78 -15.91 -37.87
C SER A 423 -3.72 -14.82 -37.98
N LEU A 424 -3.64 -14.21 -39.16
CA LEU A 424 -2.74 -13.09 -39.42
C LEU A 424 -3.54 -11.78 -39.37
N LEU A 425 -2.97 -10.76 -38.76
CA LEU A 425 -3.45 -9.38 -38.87
C LEU A 425 -2.71 -8.66 -39.96
N GLY A 426 -3.44 -7.91 -40.75
CA GLY A 426 -2.91 -7.15 -41.90
C GLY A 426 -3.53 -5.75 -42.00
N LEU A 427 -3.17 -5.01 -43.08
CA LEU A 427 -3.75 -3.67 -43.32
C LEU A 427 -5.27 -3.68 -43.52
N GLY A 428 -5.84 -4.81 -43.95
CA GLY A 428 -7.29 -4.98 -44.10
C GLY A 428 -8.07 -5.07 -42.76
N ASP A 429 -7.35 -5.23 -41.63
CA ASP A 429 -7.93 -5.23 -40.30
C ASP A 429 -7.94 -3.84 -39.66
N LEU A 430 -7.40 -2.81 -40.34
CA LEU A 430 -7.50 -1.43 -39.85
C LEU A 430 -8.96 -0.99 -39.92
N ASN A 431 -9.40 -0.34 -38.83
CA ASN A 431 -10.72 0.29 -38.80
C ASN A 431 -10.70 1.70 -39.43
N ASP A 432 -11.83 2.41 -39.37
CA ASP A 432 -12.00 3.75 -39.92
C ASP A 432 -11.07 4.81 -39.26
N GLU A 433 -10.54 4.52 -38.07
CA GLU A 433 -9.56 5.38 -37.36
C GLU A 433 -8.10 5.00 -37.65
N GLY A 434 -7.86 4.04 -38.55
CA GLY A 434 -6.53 3.61 -38.93
C GLY A 434 -5.77 2.78 -37.92
N VAL A 435 -6.49 2.14 -36.98
CA VAL A 435 -5.93 1.26 -35.92
C VAL A 435 -6.64 -0.07 -35.88
N ILE A 436 -6.02 -1.08 -35.22
CA ILE A 436 -6.67 -2.37 -34.96
C ILE A 436 -6.92 -2.46 -33.45
N LYS A 437 -8.19 -2.62 -33.02
CA LYS A 437 -8.56 -2.84 -31.64
C LYS A 437 -8.42 -4.31 -31.28
N LEU A 438 -7.61 -4.60 -30.26
CA LEU A 438 -7.48 -5.92 -29.66
C LEU A 438 -8.21 -5.96 -28.32
N SER A 439 -8.90 -7.07 -28.03
CA SER A 439 -9.59 -7.25 -26.75
C SER A 439 -9.31 -8.64 -26.16
N ALA A 440 -8.90 -8.69 -24.88
CA ALA A 440 -8.70 -9.91 -24.11
C ALA A 440 -9.80 -10.03 -23.04
N GLY A 441 -10.80 -10.84 -23.34
CA GLY A 441 -12.04 -10.91 -22.56
C GLY A 441 -12.88 -9.64 -22.71
N ARG A 442 -13.62 -9.28 -21.64
CA ARG A 442 -14.54 -8.13 -21.65
C ARG A 442 -13.94 -6.84 -21.08
N LYS A 443 -12.72 -6.90 -20.54
CA LYS A 443 -12.19 -5.83 -19.68
C LYS A 443 -10.84 -5.27 -20.12
N ARG A 444 -10.09 -5.97 -20.96
CA ARG A 444 -8.75 -5.54 -21.40
C ARG A 444 -8.74 -5.27 -22.89
N HIS A 445 -8.33 -4.06 -23.25
CA HIS A 445 -8.31 -3.59 -24.64
C HIS A 445 -6.99 -2.86 -24.92
N ALA A 446 -6.51 -2.90 -26.15
CA ALA A 446 -5.35 -2.17 -26.64
C ALA A 446 -5.51 -1.89 -28.13
N LEU A 447 -4.76 -0.90 -28.62
CA LEU A 447 -4.75 -0.51 -30.03
C LEU A 447 -3.41 -0.89 -30.66
N ILE A 448 -3.44 -1.37 -31.90
CA ILE A 448 -2.26 -1.50 -32.75
C ILE A 448 -2.32 -0.37 -33.78
N ARG A 449 -1.29 0.46 -33.79
CA ARG A 449 -1.16 1.59 -34.72
C ARG A 449 0.00 1.34 -35.67
N PRO A 450 -0.20 1.36 -37.01
CA PRO A 450 0.89 1.30 -37.97
C PRO A 450 1.66 2.62 -38.00
N VAL A 451 2.99 2.50 -38.02
CA VAL A 451 3.94 3.59 -38.16
C VAL A 451 4.90 3.31 -39.34
#